data_2e2b0140f7949c4806b17d15553db6c8
#
_entry.id   2e2b0140f7949c4806b17d15553db6c8
#
_cell.length_a   1.000
_cell.length_b   1.000
_cell.length_c   1.000
_cell.angle_alpha   90.00
_cell.angle_beta   90.00
_cell.angle_gamma   90.00
#
_symmetry.space_group_name_H-M   'P 1'
#
loop_
_entity.id
_entity.type
_entity.pdbx_description
1 polymer ?
#
loop_
_entity_poly.entity_id
_entity_poly.type
_entity_poly.pdbx_seq_one_letter_code
_entity_poly.pdbx_strand_id
1 'polypeptide(L)'
;ILLDGRDITKATPNQRPKLGIGRTFQNLALFHHMSVLDNILVGRHHLMRNNFVTGSLYWLPGVRSEELAHRRRVEEIVDFLDLQAYRKAPAGTLSYGLRKRVELARAMALEPKLILLDEPMAGMNLEEKEDMARYIVDLNEEFGMTVVMIEHDMGVVMDISHRVMVLDFGRRIALGRPEAVLA
;
A
#
# COMPACT_ATOMS: atom_id res chain seq x y z
N ILE A 1 -19.11 2.90 9.81
CA ILE A 1 -17.65 2.65 9.91
C ILE A 1 -17.06 3.85 10.64
N LEU A 2 -16.27 3.58 11.70
CA LEU A 2 -15.54 4.62 12.43
C LEU A 2 -14.05 4.51 12.15
N LEU A 3 -13.39 5.63 11.87
CA LEU A 3 -11.94 5.77 11.76
C LEU A 3 -11.50 6.90 12.70
N ASP A 4 -10.66 6.60 13.67
CA ASP A 4 -10.23 7.56 14.71
C ASP A 4 -11.43 8.29 15.38
N GLY A 5 -12.53 7.55 15.67
CA GLY A 5 -13.77 8.09 16.25
C GLY A 5 -14.67 8.87 15.28
N ARG A 6 -14.24 9.11 14.04
CA ARG A 6 -15.03 9.80 13.02
C ARG A 6 -15.83 8.81 12.18
N ASP A 7 -17.12 9.05 11.99
CA ASP A 7 -17.93 8.26 11.06
C ASP A 7 -17.58 8.59 9.60
N ILE A 8 -17.08 7.57 8.89
CA ILE A 8 -16.66 7.61 7.49
C ILE A 8 -17.59 6.80 6.56
N THR A 9 -18.74 6.35 7.07
CA THR A 9 -19.65 5.45 6.32
C THR A 9 -20.05 6.03 4.96
N LYS A 10 -20.24 7.35 4.89
CA LYS A 10 -20.65 8.06 3.65
C LYS A 10 -19.47 8.67 2.88
N ALA A 11 -18.22 8.40 3.29
CA ALA A 11 -17.04 8.94 2.60
C ALA A 11 -16.94 8.37 1.18
N THR A 12 -16.83 9.26 0.21
CA THR A 12 -16.67 8.91 -1.21
C THR A 12 -15.26 8.33 -1.47
N PRO A 13 -15.04 7.54 -2.55
CA PRO A 13 -13.74 6.96 -2.86
C PRO A 13 -12.58 7.96 -2.90
N ASN A 14 -12.81 9.17 -3.43
CA ASN A 14 -11.80 10.23 -3.53
C ASN A 14 -11.52 10.93 -2.18
N GLN A 15 -12.39 10.80 -1.20
CA GLN A 15 -12.19 11.32 0.15
C GLN A 15 -11.37 10.37 1.03
N ARG A 16 -11.42 9.06 0.78
CA ARG A 16 -10.77 8.04 1.61
C ARG A 16 -9.24 8.20 1.71
N PRO A 17 -8.50 8.49 0.62
CA PRO A 17 -7.07 8.78 0.72
C PRO A 17 -6.76 9.97 1.64
N LYS A 18 -7.58 11.04 1.56
CA LYS A 18 -7.44 12.22 2.43
C LYS A 18 -7.72 11.94 3.91
N LEU A 19 -8.43 10.84 4.19
CA LEU A 19 -8.68 10.36 5.56
C LEU A 19 -7.56 9.45 6.07
N GLY A 20 -6.53 9.20 5.26
CA GLY A 20 -5.42 8.33 5.60
C GLY A 20 -5.72 6.85 5.38
N ILE A 21 -6.54 6.50 4.39
CA ILE A 21 -6.82 5.11 4.02
C ILE A 21 -6.14 4.81 2.70
N GLY A 22 -5.17 3.88 2.72
CA GLY A 22 -4.58 3.26 1.54
C GLY A 22 -5.27 1.93 1.21
N ARG A 23 -5.29 1.53 -0.06
CA ARG A 23 -5.79 0.23 -0.49
C ARG A 23 -5.00 -0.28 -1.67
N THR A 24 -4.64 -1.57 -1.64
CA THR A 24 -4.27 -2.34 -2.83
C THR A 24 -5.52 -2.98 -3.45
N PHE A 25 -5.43 -3.36 -4.70
CA PHE A 25 -6.53 -4.02 -5.41
C PHE A 25 -6.12 -5.44 -5.81
N GLN A 26 -7.06 -6.38 -5.84
CA GLN A 26 -6.82 -7.74 -6.29
C GLN A 26 -6.26 -7.80 -7.72
N ASN A 27 -6.74 -6.93 -8.60
CA ASN A 27 -6.18 -6.74 -9.93
C ASN A 27 -5.16 -5.58 -9.91
N LEU A 28 -3.92 -5.88 -10.27
CA LEU A 28 -2.83 -4.92 -10.34
C LEU A 28 -3.20 -3.70 -11.19
N ALA A 29 -3.51 -2.58 -10.53
CA ALA A 29 -3.91 -1.36 -11.21
C ALA A 29 -2.70 -0.46 -11.53
N LEU A 30 -1.60 -1.05 -12.04
CA LEU A 30 -0.39 -0.33 -12.42
C LEU A 30 -0.49 0.23 -13.84
N PHE A 31 0.15 1.37 -14.05
CA PHE A 31 0.36 1.93 -15.37
C PHE A 31 1.55 1.22 -16.03
N HIS A 32 1.28 0.27 -16.90
CA HIS A 32 2.27 -0.67 -17.46
C HIS A 32 3.43 0.01 -18.19
N HIS A 33 3.19 1.14 -18.86
CA HIS A 33 4.19 1.88 -19.62
C HIS A 33 4.98 2.91 -18.79
N MET A 34 4.51 3.21 -17.58
CA MET A 34 5.21 4.12 -16.67
C MET A 34 6.29 3.36 -15.90
N SER A 35 7.33 4.08 -15.49
CA SER A 35 8.37 3.52 -14.62
C SER A 35 7.80 3.14 -13.25
N VAL A 36 8.53 2.29 -12.52
CA VAL A 36 8.21 1.96 -11.11
C VAL A 36 8.12 3.26 -10.29
N LEU A 37 9.11 4.13 -10.43
CA LEU A 37 9.15 5.41 -9.70
C LEU A 37 7.91 6.26 -9.98
N ASP A 38 7.52 6.39 -11.25
CA ASP A 38 6.36 7.20 -11.63
C ASP A 38 5.04 6.57 -11.14
N ASN A 39 4.91 5.24 -11.19
CA ASN A 39 3.76 4.54 -10.61
C ASN A 39 3.59 4.82 -9.12
N ILE A 40 4.69 4.83 -8.36
CA ILE A 40 4.66 5.12 -6.93
C ILE A 40 4.34 6.61 -6.71
N LEU A 41 4.93 7.51 -7.52
CA LEU A 41 4.70 8.95 -7.43
C LEU A 41 3.23 9.32 -7.65
N VAL A 42 2.50 8.59 -8.52
CA VAL A 42 1.04 8.76 -8.68
C VAL A 42 0.30 8.60 -7.36
N GLY A 43 0.76 7.70 -6.47
CA GLY A 43 0.19 7.53 -5.13
C GLY A 43 0.22 8.81 -4.29
N ARG A 44 1.18 9.72 -4.55
CA ARG A 44 1.31 10.98 -3.82
C ARG A 44 0.48 12.15 -4.37
N HIS A 45 -0.24 11.93 -5.47
CA HIS A 45 -0.95 13.01 -6.16
C HIS A 45 -1.89 13.82 -5.25
N HIS A 46 -2.55 13.18 -4.30
CA HIS A 46 -3.47 13.86 -3.38
C HIS A 46 -2.76 14.73 -2.32
N LEU A 47 -1.46 14.50 -2.09
CA LEU A 47 -0.60 15.26 -1.17
C LEU A 47 0.03 16.48 -1.84
N MET A 48 0.08 16.49 -3.18
CA MET A 48 0.63 17.59 -3.94
C MET A 48 -0.32 18.80 -3.90
N ARG A 49 0.19 19.95 -3.50
CA ARG A 49 -0.58 21.19 -3.43
C ARG A 49 -0.65 21.90 -4.78
N ASN A 50 0.27 21.58 -5.69
CA ASN A 50 0.35 22.20 -6.99
C ASN A 50 -0.70 21.65 -7.94
N ASN A 51 -1.56 22.52 -8.46
CA ASN A 51 -2.53 22.22 -9.51
C ASN A 51 -1.83 22.14 -10.87
N PHE A 52 -2.52 21.60 -11.90
CA PHE A 52 -2.03 21.51 -13.27
C PHE A 52 -1.51 22.85 -13.82
N VAL A 53 -2.13 23.97 -13.42
CA VAL A 53 -1.73 25.34 -13.82
C VAL A 53 -0.42 25.77 -13.13
N THR A 54 -0.26 25.47 -11.83
CA THR A 54 0.96 25.81 -11.09
C THR A 54 2.10 24.84 -11.40
N GLY A 55 1.80 23.58 -11.73
CA GLY A 55 2.78 22.59 -12.17
C GLY A 55 3.47 22.94 -13.50
N SER A 56 2.80 23.69 -14.38
CA SER A 56 3.43 24.22 -15.60
C SER A 56 4.48 25.32 -15.32
N LEU A 57 4.46 25.90 -14.12
CA LEU A 57 5.42 26.88 -13.64
C LEU A 57 6.57 26.25 -12.84
N TYR A 58 7.15 25.16 -13.39
CA TYR A 58 8.27 24.42 -12.79
C TYR A 58 9.47 25.28 -12.35
N TRP A 59 9.55 26.48 -12.87
CA TRP A 59 10.59 27.48 -12.57
C TRP A 59 10.42 28.16 -11.21
N LEU A 60 9.24 28.03 -10.58
CA LEU A 60 9.01 28.62 -9.25
C LEU A 60 9.73 27.79 -8.18
N PRO A 61 10.56 28.41 -7.33
CA PRO A 61 11.36 27.70 -6.32
C PRO A 61 10.52 26.83 -5.38
N GLY A 62 9.29 27.22 -5.05
CA GLY A 62 8.37 26.47 -4.20
C GLY A 62 7.86 25.18 -4.85
N VAL A 63 7.56 25.21 -6.15
CA VAL A 63 7.07 24.03 -6.91
C VAL A 63 8.17 22.97 -6.99
N ARG A 64 9.40 23.39 -7.30
CA ARG A 64 10.56 22.50 -7.39
C ARG A 64 10.91 21.85 -6.05
N SER A 65 10.86 22.60 -4.94
CA SER A 65 11.17 22.04 -3.63
C SER A 65 10.14 21.02 -3.16
N GLU A 66 8.85 21.24 -3.46
CA GLU A 66 7.78 20.29 -3.16
C GLU A 66 7.94 19.00 -3.97
N GLU A 67 8.21 19.10 -5.27
CA GLU A 67 8.44 17.92 -6.11
C GLU A 67 9.66 17.11 -5.64
N LEU A 68 10.75 17.78 -5.29
CA LEU A 68 11.94 17.11 -4.75
C LEU A 68 11.64 16.40 -3.42
N ALA A 69 10.80 16.97 -2.56
CA ALA A 69 10.39 16.33 -1.31
C ALA A 69 9.55 15.08 -1.59
N HIS A 70 8.60 15.14 -2.53
CA HIS A 70 7.82 13.98 -2.92
C HIS A 70 8.68 12.88 -3.55
N ARG A 71 9.64 13.24 -4.40
CA ARG A 71 10.58 12.27 -5.00
C ARG A 71 11.46 11.60 -3.96
N ARG A 72 11.99 12.34 -2.99
CA ARG A 72 12.78 11.74 -1.87
C ARG A 72 11.96 10.71 -1.11
N ARG A 73 10.71 11.04 -0.78
CA ARG A 73 9.83 10.10 -0.09
C ARG A 73 9.53 8.84 -0.90
N VAL A 74 9.40 8.97 -2.22
CA VAL A 74 9.24 7.81 -3.10
C VAL A 74 10.52 6.97 -3.17
N GLU A 75 11.71 7.58 -3.20
CA GLU A 75 12.98 6.84 -3.15
C GLU A 75 13.14 6.08 -1.84
N GLU A 76 12.75 6.63 -0.69
CA GLU A 76 12.72 5.92 0.59
C GLU A 76 11.81 4.67 0.55
N ILE A 77 10.65 4.76 -0.10
CA ILE A 77 9.74 3.62 -0.30
C ILE A 77 10.34 2.59 -1.27
N VAL A 78 10.99 3.05 -2.33
CA VAL A 78 11.71 2.18 -3.28
C VAL A 78 12.81 1.40 -2.58
N ASP A 79 13.56 2.07 -1.67
CA ASP A 79 14.60 1.44 -0.88
C ASP A 79 14.03 0.43 0.11
N PHE A 80 12.98 0.78 0.82
CA PHE A 80 12.31 -0.09 1.80
C PHE A 80 11.78 -1.39 1.17
N LEU A 81 11.26 -1.34 -0.06
CA LEU A 81 10.68 -2.50 -0.75
C LEU A 81 11.65 -3.21 -1.72
N ASP A 82 12.96 -2.92 -1.63
CA ASP A 82 14.00 -3.51 -2.48
C ASP A 82 13.73 -3.36 -3.99
N LEU A 83 13.24 -2.18 -4.40
CA LEU A 83 12.89 -1.88 -5.80
C LEU A 83 13.93 -1.03 -6.55
N GLN A 84 15.11 -0.74 -5.95
CA GLN A 84 16.13 0.17 -6.48
C GLN A 84 16.60 -0.22 -7.89
N ALA A 85 16.84 -1.52 -8.10
CA ALA A 85 17.29 -2.04 -9.40
C ALA A 85 16.26 -1.82 -10.52
N TYR A 86 14.99 -1.70 -10.16
CA TYR A 86 13.85 -1.64 -11.09
C TYR A 86 13.24 -0.25 -11.21
N ARG A 87 13.70 0.75 -10.44
CA ARG A 87 13.04 2.06 -10.31
C ARG A 87 12.72 2.76 -11.62
N LYS A 88 13.57 2.56 -12.67
CA LYS A 88 13.39 3.13 -14.01
C LYS A 88 12.74 2.17 -15.01
N ALA A 89 12.54 0.90 -14.64
CA ALA A 89 11.94 -0.08 -15.52
C ALA A 89 10.44 0.19 -15.68
N PRO A 90 9.86 -0.03 -16.87
CA PRO A 90 8.42 -0.01 -17.06
C PRO A 90 7.76 -1.08 -16.20
N ALA A 91 6.72 -0.73 -15.42
CA ALA A 91 6.08 -1.65 -14.50
C ALA A 91 5.53 -2.93 -15.18
N GLY A 92 5.15 -2.82 -16.45
CA GLY A 92 4.65 -3.96 -17.24
C GLY A 92 5.70 -5.04 -17.55
N THR A 93 7.00 -4.74 -17.44
CA THR A 93 8.11 -5.68 -17.72
C THR A 93 8.53 -6.49 -16.50
N LEU A 94 7.99 -6.18 -15.33
CA LEU A 94 8.35 -6.80 -14.06
C LEU A 94 7.67 -8.16 -13.88
N SER A 95 8.29 -9.03 -13.07
CA SER A 95 7.65 -10.26 -12.57
C SER A 95 6.37 -9.91 -11.78
N TYR A 96 5.53 -10.90 -11.58
CA TYR A 96 4.27 -10.70 -10.86
C TYR A 96 4.52 -10.24 -9.41
N GLY A 97 5.46 -10.87 -8.69
CA GLY A 97 5.83 -10.48 -7.32
C GLY A 97 6.36 -9.05 -7.24
N LEU A 98 7.25 -8.65 -8.16
CA LEU A 98 7.73 -7.26 -8.22
C LEU A 98 6.60 -6.26 -8.48
N ARG A 99 5.63 -6.60 -9.35
CA ARG A 99 4.47 -5.74 -9.57
C ARG A 99 3.61 -5.58 -8.31
N LYS A 100 3.44 -6.65 -7.52
CA LYS A 100 2.76 -6.59 -6.22
C LYS A 100 3.50 -5.69 -5.23
N ARG A 101 4.85 -5.75 -5.19
CA ARG A 101 5.66 -4.81 -4.38
C ARG A 101 5.46 -3.34 -4.84
N VAL A 102 5.40 -3.08 -6.14
CA VAL A 102 5.12 -1.73 -6.67
C VAL A 102 3.72 -1.25 -6.30
N GLU A 103 2.74 -2.14 -6.28
CA GLU A 103 1.38 -1.80 -5.83
C GLU A 103 1.35 -1.44 -4.33
N LEU A 104 2.05 -2.22 -3.50
CA LEU A 104 2.23 -1.91 -2.08
C LEU A 104 2.92 -0.55 -1.90
N ALA A 105 4.03 -0.31 -2.64
CA ALA A 105 4.75 0.95 -2.65
C ALA A 105 3.85 2.14 -2.96
N ARG A 106 2.98 1.99 -3.96
CA ARG A 106 2.02 3.04 -4.34
C ARG A 106 0.98 3.30 -3.25
N ALA A 107 0.53 2.26 -2.56
CA ALA A 107 -0.38 2.41 -1.42
C ALA A 107 0.33 3.08 -0.23
N MET A 108 1.59 2.73 0.06
CA MET A 108 2.42 3.40 1.07
C MET A 108 2.66 4.88 0.76
N ALA A 109 2.82 5.22 -0.52
CA ALA A 109 3.07 6.59 -0.97
C ALA A 109 1.92 7.56 -0.63
N LEU A 110 0.73 7.06 -0.32
CA LEU A 110 -0.38 7.83 0.26
C LEU A 110 -0.12 8.30 1.69
N GLU A 111 0.93 7.79 2.37
CA GLU A 111 1.18 7.96 3.81
C GLU A 111 -0.05 7.64 4.66
N PRO A 112 -0.65 6.45 4.47
CA PRO A 112 -1.90 6.11 5.12
C PRO A 112 -1.68 5.78 6.60
N LYS A 113 -2.71 6.01 7.43
CA LYS A 113 -2.80 5.48 8.79
C LYS A 113 -3.31 4.03 8.81
N LEU A 114 -4.16 3.72 7.85
CA LEU A 114 -4.76 2.41 7.64
C LEU A 114 -4.54 1.96 6.21
N ILE A 115 -3.92 0.80 6.02
CA ILE A 115 -3.76 0.17 4.71
C ILE A 115 -4.60 -1.11 4.63
N LEU A 116 -5.34 -1.24 3.53
CA LEU A 116 -6.18 -2.40 3.23
C LEU A 116 -5.49 -3.20 2.12
N LEU A 117 -5.12 -4.44 2.42
CA LEU A 117 -4.44 -5.34 1.51
C LEU A 117 -5.38 -6.48 1.12
N ASP A 118 -5.60 -6.64 -0.18
CA ASP A 118 -6.51 -7.64 -0.73
C ASP A 118 -5.70 -8.72 -1.46
N GLU A 119 -5.52 -9.88 -0.81
CA GLU A 119 -4.70 -10.99 -1.25
C GLU A 119 -3.29 -10.55 -1.74
N PRO A 120 -2.50 -9.87 -0.88
CA PRO A 120 -1.21 -9.30 -1.29
C PRO A 120 -0.21 -10.38 -1.75
N MET A 121 -0.34 -11.61 -1.28
CA MET A 121 0.61 -12.71 -1.56
C MET A 121 0.11 -13.71 -2.61
N ALA A 122 -1.09 -13.50 -3.16
CA ALA A 122 -1.62 -14.41 -4.18
C ALA A 122 -0.70 -14.48 -5.40
N GLY A 123 -0.42 -15.71 -5.87
CA GLY A 123 0.39 -15.97 -7.06
C GLY A 123 1.91 -15.77 -6.87
N MET A 124 2.39 -15.57 -5.65
CA MET A 124 3.81 -15.48 -5.30
C MET A 124 4.39 -16.85 -4.98
N ASN A 125 5.69 -17.05 -5.26
CA ASN A 125 6.45 -18.17 -4.75
C ASN A 125 6.76 -17.99 -3.25
N LEU A 126 7.38 -18.99 -2.61
CA LEU A 126 7.63 -18.99 -1.16
C LEU A 126 8.50 -17.80 -0.72
N GLU A 127 9.62 -17.58 -1.40
CA GLU A 127 10.57 -16.49 -1.10
C GLU A 127 9.89 -15.10 -1.24
N GLU A 128 9.14 -14.90 -2.32
CA GLU A 128 8.38 -13.65 -2.53
C GLU A 128 7.30 -13.43 -1.45
N LYS A 129 6.68 -14.51 -0.94
CA LYS A 129 5.72 -14.44 0.17
C LYS A 129 6.38 -14.06 1.49
N GLU A 130 7.55 -14.67 1.80
CA GLU A 130 8.32 -14.35 3.00
C GLU A 130 8.76 -12.89 3.01
N ASP A 131 9.27 -12.39 1.88
CA ASP A 131 9.60 -10.98 1.73
C ASP A 131 8.38 -10.07 1.92
N MET A 132 7.25 -10.41 1.28
CA MET A 132 6.02 -9.62 1.39
C MET A 132 5.48 -9.62 2.83
N ALA A 133 5.53 -10.76 3.53
CA ALA A 133 5.16 -10.87 4.93
C ALA A 133 6.00 -9.95 5.80
N ARG A 134 7.32 -9.95 5.61
CA ARG A 134 8.24 -9.06 6.30
C ARG A 134 7.88 -7.58 6.07
N TYR A 135 7.70 -7.16 4.82
CA TYR A 135 7.30 -5.77 4.53
C TYR A 135 5.98 -5.40 5.21
N ILE A 136 5.00 -6.31 5.26
CA ILE A 136 3.71 -6.05 5.91
C ILE A 136 3.87 -5.87 7.43
N VAL A 137 4.72 -6.67 8.08
CA VAL A 137 5.05 -6.51 9.51
C VAL A 137 5.74 -5.16 9.74
N ASP A 138 6.74 -4.84 8.94
CA ASP A 138 7.51 -3.59 9.05
C ASP A 138 6.63 -2.34 8.83
N LEU A 139 5.58 -2.43 7.97
CA LEU A 139 4.58 -1.35 7.84
C LEU A 139 3.91 -1.01 9.18
N ASN A 140 3.64 -2.02 10.00
CA ASN A 140 3.04 -1.80 11.30
C ASN A 140 4.08 -1.37 12.35
N GLU A 141 5.20 -2.07 12.42
CA GLU A 141 6.20 -1.89 13.48
C GLU A 141 7.03 -0.62 13.29
N GLU A 142 7.51 -0.35 12.06
CA GLU A 142 8.40 0.79 11.79
C GLU A 142 7.63 2.06 11.39
N PHE A 143 6.56 1.90 10.60
CA PHE A 143 5.78 3.06 10.10
C PHE A 143 4.52 3.35 10.93
N GLY A 144 4.17 2.50 11.90
CA GLY A 144 2.98 2.67 12.75
C GLY A 144 1.66 2.59 11.99
N MET A 145 1.65 1.99 10.81
CA MET A 145 0.45 1.83 9.99
C MET A 145 -0.42 0.70 10.55
N THR A 146 -1.72 0.91 10.63
CA THR A 146 -2.65 -0.19 10.87
C THR A 146 -2.86 -0.96 9.56
N VAL A 147 -2.61 -2.26 9.57
CA VAL A 147 -2.81 -3.12 8.40
C VAL A 147 -4.06 -3.97 8.58
N VAL A 148 -4.95 -3.98 7.62
CA VAL A 148 -6.04 -4.94 7.49
C VAL A 148 -5.82 -5.72 6.20
N MET A 149 -5.67 -7.02 6.32
CA MET A 149 -5.34 -7.91 5.22
C MET A 149 -6.46 -8.95 5.03
N ILE A 150 -6.81 -9.23 3.79
CA ILE A 150 -7.62 -10.38 3.41
C ILE A 150 -6.67 -11.39 2.79
N GLU A 151 -6.60 -12.57 3.37
CA GLU A 151 -5.75 -13.67 2.89
C GLU A 151 -6.41 -15.01 3.17
N HIS A 152 -6.04 -16.00 2.38
CA HIS A 152 -6.49 -17.38 2.52
C HIS A 152 -5.33 -18.36 2.83
N ASP A 153 -4.08 -17.88 2.82
CA ASP A 153 -2.90 -18.64 3.26
C ASP A 153 -2.83 -18.59 4.80
N MET A 154 -3.36 -19.64 5.43
CA MET A 154 -3.47 -19.68 6.88
C MET A 154 -2.11 -19.64 7.59
N GLY A 155 -1.05 -20.20 6.98
CA GLY A 155 0.30 -20.12 7.54
C GLY A 155 0.72 -18.66 7.74
N VAL A 156 0.66 -17.89 6.67
CA VAL A 156 1.01 -16.46 6.71
C VAL A 156 0.09 -15.68 7.67
N VAL A 157 -1.22 -15.90 7.60
CA VAL A 157 -2.17 -15.18 8.46
C VAL A 157 -1.87 -15.39 9.94
N MET A 158 -1.55 -16.64 10.33
CA MET A 158 -1.27 -16.96 11.72
C MET A 158 0.08 -16.40 12.20
N ASP A 159 1.08 -16.34 11.31
CA ASP A 159 2.41 -15.88 11.66
C ASP A 159 2.50 -14.37 11.87
N ILE A 160 1.79 -13.57 11.04
CA ILE A 160 1.97 -12.11 11.05
C ILE A 160 0.81 -11.31 11.64
N SER A 161 -0.33 -11.95 11.94
CA SER A 161 -1.51 -11.21 12.39
C SER A 161 -1.62 -11.12 13.91
N HIS A 162 -1.88 -9.92 14.44
CA HIS A 162 -2.23 -9.74 15.86
C HIS A 162 -3.64 -10.23 16.18
N ARG A 163 -4.56 -10.13 15.22
CA ARG A 163 -5.96 -10.55 15.34
C ARG A 163 -6.47 -11.10 14.02
N VAL A 164 -7.22 -12.18 14.10
CA VAL A 164 -7.83 -12.85 12.95
C VAL A 164 -9.35 -12.80 13.09
N MET A 165 -10.03 -12.46 12.02
CA MET A 165 -11.48 -12.55 11.88
C MET A 165 -11.80 -13.55 10.78
N VAL A 166 -12.53 -14.60 11.12
CA VAL A 166 -12.98 -15.60 10.15
C VAL A 166 -14.39 -15.27 9.69
N LEU A 167 -14.56 -15.25 8.38
CA LEU A 167 -15.85 -15.03 7.74
C LEU A 167 -16.30 -16.29 6.99
N ASP A 168 -17.57 -16.65 7.14
CA ASP A 168 -18.24 -17.67 6.36
C ASP A 168 -19.53 -17.09 5.77
N PHE A 169 -19.68 -17.13 4.44
CA PHE A 169 -20.78 -16.49 3.71
C PHE A 169 -21.13 -15.07 4.20
N GLY A 170 -20.10 -14.26 4.48
CA GLY A 170 -20.27 -12.86 4.96
C GLY A 170 -20.65 -12.74 6.43
N ARG A 171 -20.75 -13.84 7.18
CA ARG A 171 -21.01 -13.86 8.62
C ARG A 171 -19.69 -14.09 9.37
N ARG A 172 -19.46 -13.29 10.41
CA ARG A 172 -18.32 -13.50 11.30
C ARG A 172 -18.57 -14.74 12.17
N ILE A 173 -17.74 -15.76 12.00
CA ILE A 173 -17.80 -17.00 12.81
C ILE A 173 -16.79 -17.02 13.94
N ALA A 174 -15.63 -16.36 13.78
CA ALA A 174 -14.64 -16.23 14.84
C ALA A 174 -13.97 -14.85 14.80
N LEU A 175 -13.46 -14.39 15.94
CA LEU A 175 -12.63 -13.19 16.08
C LEU A 175 -11.76 -13.34 17.32
N GLY A 176 -10.45 -13.33 17.17
CA GLY A 176 -9.53 -13.48 18.29
C GLY A 176 -8.07 -13.33 17.88
N ARG A 177 -7.17 -13.67 18.80
CA ARG A 177 -5.78 -13.92 18.46
C ARG A 177 -5.66 -15.19 17.62
N PRO A 178 -4.60 -15.36 16.81
CA PRO A 178 -4.43 -16.54 15.98
C PRO A 178 -4.65 -17.86 16.72
N GLU A 179 -4.03 -18.04 17.89
CA GLU A 179 -4.10 -19.27 18.68
C GLU A 179 -5.54 -19.56 19.17
N ALA A 180 -6.30 -18.50 19.49
CA ALA A 180 -7.68 -18.63 19.97
C ALA A 180 -8.69 -18.93 18.85
N VAL A 181 -8.31 -18.68 17.59
CA VAL A 181 -9.17 -18.95 16.43
C VAL A 181 -8.95 -20.36 15.88
N LEU A 182 -7.77 -20.96 16.14
CA LEU A 182 -7.44 -22.34 15.77
C LEU A 182 -8.00 -23.39 16.75
N ALA A 183 -8.31 -22.99 17.99
CA ALA A 183 -8.84 -23.87 19.04
C ALA A 183 -10.35 -24.12 18.87
#